data_326ac6b87e0687b6cb3705b18066481d
#
_entry.id   326ac6b87e0687b6cb3705b18066481d
#
_cell.length_a   1.000
_cell.length_b   1.000
_cell.length_c   1.000
_cell.angle_alpha   90.00
_cell.angle_beta   90.00
_cell.angle_gamma   90.00
#
_symmetry.space_group_name_H-M   'P 1'
#
loop_
_entity.id
_entity.type
_entity.pdbx_description
1 polymer ?
#
loop_
_entity_poly.entity_id
_entity_poly.type
_entity_poly.pdbx_seq_one_letter_code
_entity_poly.pdbx_strand_id
1 'polypeptide(L)'
;MAASINHGVKLHVPAGVQLIAEPGRYYARDAYTLVCKVISRRRQIGENQTMLENSASNPDMLYQNDGVFGHFMNVLIENETFQPMVATKTPDLTPSSPSREQREHWYSIWGPTCDSTDCLGRKVRMESEVKAGDWLVYKNMGGKFSSLPPQALSGIKVN
;
A
#
# COMPACT_ATOMS: atom_id res chain seq x y z
N MET A 1 3.31 9.37 -23.27
CA MET A 1 3.92 10.28 -22.27
C MET A 1 4.81 11.35 -22.92
N ALA A 2 5.92 11.04 -23.59
CA ALA A 2 6.79 12.07 -24.21
C ALA A 2 6.04 13.02 -25.16
N ALA A 3 5.15 12.50 -26.00
CA ALA A 3 4.33 13.33 -26.91
C ALA A 3 3.42 14.30 -26.14
N SER A 4 2.81 13.87 -25.04
CA SER A 4 1.95 14.73 -24.22
C SER A 4 2.73 15.82 -23.49
N ILE A 5 3.92 15.51 -23.00
CA ILE A 5 4.84 16.48 -22.39
C ILE A 5 5.26 17.52 -23.44
N ASN A 6 5.72 17.07 -24.60
CA ASN A 6 6.15 17.97 -25.68
C ASN A 6 5.00 18.86 -26.18
N HIS A 7 3.79 18.33 -26.22
CA HIS A 7 2.60 19.11 -26.58
C HIS A 7 2.32 20.19 -25.51
N GLY A 8 2.32 19.84 -24.24
CA GLY A 8 2.14 20.78 -23.13
C GLY A 8 3.20 21.88 -23.10
N VAL A 9 4.46 21.50 -23.30
CA VAL A 9 5.58 22.46 -23.40
C VAL A 9 5.35 23.47 -24.52
N LYS A 10 4.97 23.00 -25.72
CA LYS A 10 4.72 23.89 -26.87
C LYS A 10 3.57 24.86 -26.65
N LEU A 11 2.54 24.45 -25.89
CA LEU A 11 1.37 25.27 -25.64
C LEU A 11 1.55 26.29 -24.51
N HIS A 12 2.31 25.93 -23.46
CA HIS A 12 2.28 26.66 -22.20
C HIS A 12 3.62 27.28 -21.80
N VAL A 13 4.71 26.90 -22.45
CA VAL A 13 6.04 27.43 -22.11
C VAL A 13 6.46 28.48 -23.16
N PRO A 14 6.75 29.73 -22.74
CA PRO A 14 7.19 30.78 -23.64
C PRO A 14 8.50 30.41 -24.33
N ALA A 15 8.68 30.91 -25.57
CA ALA A 15 9.93 30.75 -26.29
C ALA A 15 11.09 31.42 -25.52
N GLY A 16 12.23 30.73 -25.45
CA GLY A 16 13.42 31.20 -24.72
C GLY A 16 13.53 30.75 -23.25
N VAL A 17 12.51 30.08 -22.71
CA VAL A 17 12.59 29.48 -21.38
C VAL A 17 13.35 28.14 -21.47
N GLN A 18 14.44 28.01 -20.71
CA GLN A 18 15.16 26.75 -20.57
C GLN A 18 14.40 25.83 -19.62
N LEU A 19 14.13 24.61 -20.06
CA LEU A 19 13.48 23.57 -19.24
C LEU A 19 14.51 22.59 -18.71
N ILE A 20 14.37 22.25 -17.43
CA ILE A 20 15.14 21.19 -16.78
C ILE A 20 14.13 20.16 -16.26
N ALA A 21 14.38 18.88 -16.53
CA ALA A 21 13.59 17.79 -15.99
C ALA A 21 14.40 17.00 -14.96
N GLU A 22 13.80 16.66 -13.84
CA GLU A 22 14.42 15.87 -12.77
C GLU A 22 13.59 14.58 -12.49
N PRO A 23 13.57 13.62 -13.42
CA PRO A 23 12.61 12.50 -13.38
C PRO A 23 13.05 11.34 -12.46
N GLY A 24 13.71 11.60 -11.34
CA GLY A 24 14.31 10.61 -10.45
C GLY A 24 13.41 9.43 -10.12
N ARG A 25 12.19 9.67 -9.60
CA ARG A 25 11.21 8.64 -9.24
C ARG A 25 10.73 7.84 -10.46
N TYR A 26 10.65 8.46 -11.61
CA TYR A 26 10.22 7.81 -12.85
C TYR A 26 11.10 6.60 -13.19
N TYR A 27 12.40 6.69 -12.98
CA TYR A 27 13.35 5.60 -13.25
C TYR A 27 13.47 4.60 -12.09
N ALA A 28 13.29 5.05 -10.85
CA ALA A 28 13.47 4.20 -9.68
C ALA A 28 12.22 3.41 -9.29
N ARG A 29 11.04 3.86 -9.71
CA ARG A 29 9.74 3.37 -9.23
C ARG A 29 9.60 1.86 -9.32
N ASP A 30 9.87 1.29 -10.47
CA ASP A 30 9.62 -0.13 -10.74
C ASP A 30 10.73 -1.05 -10.21
N ALA A 31 11.85 -0.48 -9.74
CA ALA A 31 12.99 -1.23 -9.25
C ALA A 31 12.76 -1.87 -7.86
N TYR A 32 11.77 -1.40 -7.10
CA TYR A 32 11.56 -1.84 -5.73
C TYR A 32 10.13 -2.27 -5.46
N THR A 33 10.03 -3.33 -4.68
CA THR A 33 8.78 -3.85 -4.11
C THR A 33 8.93 -3.85 -2.60
N LEU A 34 7.96 -3.25 -1.90
CA LEU A 34 7.89 -3.27 -0.45
C LEU A 34 6.96 -4.38 0.00
N VAL A 35 7.36 -5.10 1.03
CA VAL A 35 6.55 -6.18 1.62
C VAL A 35 6.35 -5.88 3.09
N CYS A 36 5.08 -5.72 3.49
CA CYS A 36 4.69 -5.43 4.86
C CYS A 36 3.98 -6.61 5.50
N LYS A 37 4.31 -6.91 6.74
CA LYS A 37 3.65 -7.95 7.52
C LYS A 37 2.40 -7.38 8.20
N VAL A 38 1.28 -8.06 8.07
CA VAL A 38 0.08 -7.76 8.84
C VAL A 38 0.27 -8.22 10.28
N ILE A 39 0.34 -7.27 11.21
CA ILE A 39 0.56 -7.55 12.64
C ILE A 39 -0.76 -7.85 13.35
N SER A 40 -1.85 -7.22 12.94
CA SER A 40 -3.15 -7.39 13.58
C SER A 40 -4.29 -7.13 12.60
N ARG A 41 -5.45 -7.72 12.87
CA ARG A 41 -6.73 -7.42 12.21
C ARG A 41 -7.78 -7.18 13.27
N ARG A 42 -8.52 -6.08 13.16
CA ARG A 42 -9.68 -5.79 13.97
C ARG A 42 -10.94 -5.80 13.12
N ARG A 43 -11.87 -6.68 13.46
CA ARG A 43 -13.18 -6.74 12.83
C ARG A 43 -14.07 -5.62 13.34
N GLN A 44 -14.99 -5.15 12.51
CA GLN A 44 -15.99 -4.19 12.94
C GLN A 44 -17.05 -4.88 13.79
N ILE A 45 -17.43 -4.21 14.85
CA ILE A 45 -18.44 -4.67 15.82
C ILE A 45 -19.57 -3.64 15.82
N GLY A 46 -20.81 -4.10 15.66
CA GLY A 46 -22.02 -3.28 15.72
C GLY A 46 -22.41 -2.90 17.15
N GLU A 47 -23.41 -2.06 17.29
CA GLU A 47 -23.89 -1.54 18.58
C GLU A 47 -24.30 -2.64 19.58
N ASN A 48 -24.80 -3.78 19.09
CA ASN A 48 -25.20 -4.93 19.92
C ASN A 48 -24.05 -5.93 20.16
N GLN A 49 -22.79 -5.51 20.02
CA GLN A 49 -21.60 -6.37 20.12
C GLN A 49 -21.59 -7.56 19.14
N THR A 50 -22.40 -7.50 18.10
CA THR A 50 -22.38 -8.49 17.00
C THR A 50 -21.32 -8.11 15.99
N MET A 51 -20.59 -9.12 15.47
CA MET A 51 -19.66 -8.88 14.36
C MET A 51 -20.42 -8.45 13.12
N LEU A 52 -20.04 -7.32 12.55
CA LEU A 52 -20.59 -6.86 11.28
C LEU A 52 -20.00 -7.64 10.12
N GLU A 53 -20.81 -7.80 9.07
CA GLU A 53 -20.31 -8.37 7.83
C GLU A 53 -19.31 -7.39 7.17
N ASN A 54 -18.17 -7.92 6.71
CA ASN A 54 -17.16 -7.13 6.05
C ASN A 54 -17.70 -6.61 4.72
N SER A 55 -17.65 -5.30 4.55
CA SER A 55 -18.14 -4.60 3.35
C SER A 55 -17.44 -3.25 3.18
N ALA A 56 -17.70 -2.58 2.06
CA ALA A 56 -17.20 -1.23 1.84
C ALA A 56 -17.69 -0.22 2.89
N SER A 57 -18.85 -0.47 3.52
CA SER A 57 -19.38 0.36 4.60
C SER A 57 -18.77 0.01 5.95
N ASN A 58 -18.39 -1.25 6.13
CA ASN A 58 -17.83 -1.80 7.36
C ASN A 58 -16.51 -2.52 7.08
N PRO A 59 -15.45 -1.80 6.66
CA PRO A 59 -14.16 -2.41 6.38
C PRO A 59 -13.49 -2.83 7.68
N ASP A 60 -12.93 -4.03 7.72
CA ASP A 60 -12.08 -4.43 8.83
C ASP A 60 -10.80 -3.59 8.87
N MET A 61 -10.20 -3.42 10.03
CA MET A 61 -8.93 -2.71 10.15
C MET A 61 -7.77 -3.70 10.11
N LEU A 62 -6.82 -3.45 9.20
CA LEU A 62 -5.53 -4.15 9.16
C LEU A 62 -4.46 -3.21 9.69
N TYR A 63 -3.60 -3.73 10.55
CA TYR A 63 -2.42 -3.05 11.03
C TYR A 63 -1.19 -3.76 10.47
N GLN A 64 -0.28 -3.01 9.85
CA GLN A 64 0.96 -3.54 9.30
C GLN A 64 2.18 -2.91 9.96
N ASN A 65 3.36 -3.51 9.74
CA ASN A 65 4.61 -3.10 10.38
C ASN A 65 5.27 -1.85 9.78
N ASP A 66 4.64 -1.20 8.81
CA ASP A 66 5.10 0.05 8.20
C ASP A 66 3.90 0.95 7.89
N GLY A 67 4.10 2.26 7.85
CA GLY A 67 3.02 3.22 7.72
C GLY A 67 3.45 4.53 7.07
N VAL A 68 2.62 5.57 7.26
CA VAL A 68 2.86 6.90 6.66
C VAL A 68 4.08 7.60 7.23
N PHE A 69 4.51 7.24 8.43
CA PHE A 69 5.76 7.74 9.03
C PHE A 69 7.00 6.95 8.60
N GLY A 70 6.82 5.94 7.77
CA GLY A 70 7.86 5.13 7.14
C GLY A 70 7.88 5.31 5.62
N HIS A 71 7.69 4.21 4.90
CA HIS A 71 7.77 4.20 3.43
C HIS A 71 6.51 4.72 2.72
N PHE A 72 5.43 5.03 3.43
CA PHE A 72 4.17 5.50 2.88
C PHE A 72 3.88 6.99 3.10
N MET A 73 4.91 7.79 3.38
CA MET A 73 4.76 9.23 3.62
C MET A 73 4.06 9.96 2.46
N ASN A 74 4.18 9.45 1.24
CA ASN A 74 3.53 10.02 0.06
C ASN A 74 1.99 10.03 0.14
N VAL A 75 1.40 9.21 1.00
CA VAL A 75 -0.05 9.30 1.31
C VAL A 75 -0.40 10.68 1.85
N LEU A 76 0.44 11.22 2.75
CA LEU A 76 0.21 12.52 3.38
C LEU A 76 0.62 13.69 2.47
N ILE A 77 1.73 13.54 1.73
CA ILE A 77 2.33 14.64 0.97
C ILE A 77 1.69 14.77 -0.41
N GLU A 78 1.41 13.64 -1.07
CA GLU A 78 0.99 13.59 -2.48
C GLU A 78 -0.43 13.02 -2.65
N ASN A 79 -1.13 12.67 -1.56
CA ASN A 79 -2.40 11.94 -1.60
C ASN A 79 -2.31 10.64 -2.42
N GLU A 80 -1.14 9.97 -2.37
CA GLU A 80 -0.94 8.73 -3.11
C GLU A 80 -1.79 7.61 -2.51
N THR A 81 -2.39 6.79 -3.36
CA THR A 81 -3.18 5.62 -2.97
C THR A 81 -2.43 4.35 -3.31
N PHE A 82 -2.54 3.36 -2.44
CA PHE A 82 -1.87 2.07 -2.60
C PHE A 82 -2.89 0.94 -2.69
N GLN A 83 -2.67 0.05 -3.64
CA GLN A 83 -3.43 -1.19 -3.79
C GLN A 83 -2.47 -2.37 -3.62
N PRO A 84 -2.35 -2.96 -2.43
CA PRO A 84 -1.49 -4.10 -2.21
C PRO A 84 -2.06 -5.39 -2.78
N MET A 85 -1.17 -6.33 -3.05
CA MET A 85 -1.49 -7.73 -3.26
C MET A 85 -1.26 -8.50 -1.96
N VAL A 86 -2.06 -9.54 -1.72
CA VAL A 86 -1.87 -10.42 -0.57
C VAL A 86 -0.94 -11.57 -0.94
N ALA A 87 0.16 -11.74 -0.20
CA ALA A 87 0.97 -12.93 -0.26
C ALA A 87 0.67 -13.79 0.97
N THR A 88 0.12 -14.98 0.75
CA THR A 88 -0.12 -15.96 1.82
C THR A 88 1.06 -16.90 1.96
N LYS A 89 1.36 -17.31 3.20
CA LYS A 89 2.55 -18.13 3.53
C LYS A 89 2.58 -19.52 2.91
N THR A 90 1.46 -20.02 2.43
CA THR A 90 1.38 -21.34 1.82
C THR A 90 0.52 -21.30 0.56
N PRO A 91 1.06 -21.65 -0.60
CA PRO A 91 0.20 -22.30 -1.56
C PRO A 91 -0.22 -23.61 -0.88
N ASP A 92 -1.50 -23.70 -0.46
CA ASP A 92 -2.07 -24.98 -0.05
C ASP A 92 -2.00 -25.89 -1.27
N LEU A 93 -0.95 -26.70 -1.33
CA LEU A 93 -0.76 -27.73 -2.37
C LEU A 93 -1.66 -28.96 -2.11
N THR A 94 -2.54 -28.88 -1.12
CA THR A 94 -3.52 -29.92 -0.88
C THR A 94 -4.75 -29.68 -1.75
N PRO A 95 -5.15 -30.63 -2.63
CA PRO A 95 -6.28 -30.50 -3.54
C PRO A 95 -7.66 -30.41 -2.86
N SER A 96 -7.72 -30.33 -1.55
CA SER A 96 -8.93 -30.42 -0.73
C SER A 96 -9.24 -29.18 0.13
N SER A 97 -8.51 -28.08 0.01
CA SER A 97 -8.98 -26.85 0.60
C SER A 97 -10.18 -26.33 -0.20
N PRO A 98 -11.36 -26.10 0.46
CA PRO A 98 -12.43 -25.41 -0.21
C PRO A 98 -11.88 -24.10 -0.73
N SER A 99 -12.06 -23.86 -2.03
CA SER A 99 -11.66 -22.63 -2.71
C SER A 99 -12.02 -21.46 -1.79
N ARG A 100 -11.00 -20.68 -1.36
CA ARG A 100 -11.22 -19.41 -0.67
C ARG A 100 -12.28 -18.69 -1.51
N GLU A 101 -13.50 -18.57 -0.99
CA GLU A 101 -14.59 -17.95 -1.74
C GLU A 101 -14.07 -16.61 -2.25
N GLN A 102 -14.19 -16.39 -3.55
CA GLN A 102 -13.85 -15.12 -4.20
C GLN A 102 -14.87 -14.06 -3.79
N ARG A 103 -14.93 -13.78 -2.48
CA ARG A 103 -15.69 -12.68 -1.92
C ARG A 103 -14.81 -11.46 -1.89
N GLU A 104 -15.37 -10.35 -2.26
CA GLU A 104 -14.72 -9.06 -2.07
C GLU A 104 -14.55 -8.80 -0.58
N HIS A 105 -13.33 -8.53 -0.17
CA HIS A 105 -13.01 -8.15 1.21
C HIS A 105 -12.58 -6.69 1.25
N TRP A 106 -13.06 -5.96 2.23
CA TRP A 106 -12.79 -4.56 2.39
C TRP A 106 -12.01 -4.28 3.66
N TYR A 107 -10.99 -3.46 3.54
CA TYR A 107 -10.10 -3.14 4.66
C TYR A 107 -9.79 -1.65 4.72
N SER A 108 -9.60 -1.15 5.94
CA SER A 108 -8.79 0.03 6.19
C SER A 108 -7.39 -0.43 6.61
N ILE A 109 -6.35 0.15 6.01
CA ILE A 109 -4.95 -0.25 6.25
C ILE A 109 -4.26 0.83 7.05
N TRP A 110 -3.65 0.43 8.15
CA TRP A 110 -3.03 1.30 9.13
C TRP A 110 -1.58 0.89 9.37
N GLY A 111 -0.72 1.87 9.64
CA GLY A 111 0.64 1.65 10.11
C GLY A 111 0.69 1.23 11.57
N PRO A 112 1.92 1.11 12.13
CA PRO A 112 2.13 0.58 13.48
C PRO A 112 1.92 1.60 14.60
N THR A 113 1.70 2.89 14.29
CA THR A 113 1.60 3.94 15.31
C THR A 113 0.17 4.14 15.78
N CYS A 114 -0.01 4.83 16.91
CA CYS A 114 -1.31 5.22 17.44
C CYS A 114 -1.85 6.52 16.84
N ASP A 115 -1.12 7.13 15.91
CA ASP A 115 -1.54 8.38 15.27
C ASP A 115 -2.69 8.10 14.27
N SER A 116 -3.75 8.88 14.35
CA SER A 116 -4.93 8.77 13.48
C SER A 116 -4.64 9.11 12.00
N THR A 117 -3.50 9.72 11.72
CA THR A 117 -3.03 10.00 10.36
C THR A 117 -2.26 8.82 9.76
N ASP A 118 -1.86 7.81 10.57
CA ASP A 118 -1.12 6.64 10.12
C ASP A 118 -2.04 5.63 9.39
N CYS A 119 -2.79 6.14 8.43
CA CYS A 119 -3.76 5.40 7.63
C CYS A 119 -3.40 5.48 6.15
N LEU A 120 -3.06 4.34 5.55
CA LEU A 120 -2.70 4.23 4.13
C LEU A 120 -3.93 4.27 3.21
N GLY A 121 -5.05 3.77 3.70
CA GLY A 121 -6.30 3.76 2.96
C GLY A 121 -7.47 3.31 3.83
N ARG A 122 -8.59 4.01 3.73
CA ARG A 122 -9.77 3.73 4.55
C ARG A 122 -10.71 2.69 3.96
N LYS A 123 -10.64 2.49 2.63
CA LYS A 123 -11.49 1.54 1.89
C LYS A 123 -10.66 0.89 0.78
N VAL A 124 -9.96 -0.17 1.11
CA VAL A 124 -9.14 -0.94 0.19
C VAL A 124 -9.81 -2.28 -0.06
N ARG A 125 -10.13 -2.56 -1.32
CA ARG A 125 -10.71 -3.83 -1.73
C ARG A 125 -9.60 -4.85 -1.98
N MET A 126 -9.80 -6.06 -1.48
CA MET A 126 -8.91 -7.20 -1.75
C MET A 126 -9.69 -8.41 -2.24
N GLU A 127 -9.07 -9.20 -3.10
CA GLU A 127 -9.69 -10.39 -3.71
C GLU A 127 -9.67 -11.60 -2.77
N SER A 128 -8.91 -11.52 -1.68
CA SER A 128 -8.81 -12.60 -0.70
C SER A 128 -8.86 -12.07 0.73
N GLU A 129 -9.35 -12.90 1.63
CA GLU A 129 -9.34 -12.60 3.05
C GLU A 129 -7.90 -12.46 3.56
N VAL A 130 -7.65 -11.38 4.34
CA VAL A 130 -6.35 -11.09 4.95
C VAL A 130 -6.41 -11.39 6.45
N LYS A 131 -5.39 -12.08 6.95
CA LYS A 131 -5.26 -12.46 8.36
C LYS A 131 -3.98 -11.88 8.96
N ALA A 132 -3.95 -11.76 10.28
CA ALA A 132 -2.70 -11.46 10.98
C ALA A 132 -1.64 -12.51 10.65
N GLY A 133 -0.44 -12.05 10.31
CA GLY A 133 0.67 -12.89 9.83
C GLY A 133 0.80 -12.99 8.32
N ASP A 134 -0.21 -12.61 7.54
CA ASP A 134 -0.10 -12.48 6.08
C ASP A 134 0.81 -11.32 5.70
N TRP A 135 1.18 -11.27 4.43
CA TRP A 135 2.04 -10.23 3.87
C TRP A 135 1.29 -9.43 2.81
N LEU A 136 1.44 -8.11 2.87
CA LEU A 136 0.97 -7.18 1.86
C LEU A 136 2.14 -6.76 0.97
N VAL A 137 2.00 -6.93 -0.33
CA VAL A 137 3.04 -6.65 -1.32
C VAL A 137 2.67 -5.40 -2.10
N TYR A 138 3.50 -4.39 -1.99
CA TYR A 138 3.36 -3.10 -2.67
C TYR A 138 4.40 -2.99 -3.78
N LYS A 139 3.95 -2.99 -5.02
CA LYS A 139 4.82 -2.78 -6.18
C LYS A 139 5.12 -1.30 -6.39
N ASN A 140 6.14 -1.03 -7.18
CA ASN A 140 6.48 0.32 -7.64
C ASN A 140 6.80 1.28 -6.48
N MET A 141 7.57 0.81 -5.51
CA MET A 141 7.92 1.55 -4.30
C MET A 141 9.27 2.28 -4.38
N GLY A 142 9.96 2.25 -5.54
CA GLY A 142 11.21 2.97 -5.72
C GLY A 142 11.04 4.49 -5.76
N GLY A 143 12.02 5.23 -5.26
CA GLY A 143 12.00 6.69 -5.21
C GLY A 143 10.95 7.26 -4.25
N LYS A 144 10.51 6.48 -3.25
CA LYS A 144 9.63 6.94 -2.17
C LYS A 144 10.43 7.62 -1.07
N PHE A 145 9.81 8.59 -0.41
CA PHE A 145 10.39 9.16 0.80
C PHE A 145 10.34 8.11 1.91
N SER A 146 11.43 8.03 2.67
CA SER A 146 11.49 7.27 3.91
C SER A 146 11.99 8.19 5.01
N SER A 147 11.24 8.27 6.10
CA SER A 147 11.66 8.98 7.31
C SER A 147 12.62 8.16 8.17
N LEU A 148 12.78 6.86 7.86
CA LEU A 148 13.67 5.99 8.62
C LEU A 148 15.11 6.14 8.14
N PRO A 149 16.08 6.28 9.09
CA PRO A 149 17.49 6.26 8.74
C PRO A 149 17.88 4.90 8.14
N PRO A 150 18.87 4.85 7.22
CA PRO A 150 19.27 3.62 6.51
C PRO A 150 19.62 2.43 7.41
N GLN A 151 19.92 2.67 8.66
CA GLN A 151 20.28 1.65 9.65
C GLN A 151 19.10 0.76 10.07
N ALA A 152 17.85 1.21 9.89
CA ALA A 152 16.67 0.41 10.23
C ALA A 152 16.39 -0.73 9.22
N LEU A 153 17.03 -0.70 8.05
CA LEU A 153 16.84 -1.69 6.98
C LEU A 153 17.84 -2.86 7.03
N SER A 154 18.81 -2.83 7.92
CA SER A 154 19.89 -3.84 7.99
C SER A 154 19.46 -5.22 8.53
N GLY A 155 18.20 -5.40 8.92
CA GLY A 155 17.70 -6.62 9.55
C GLY A 155 16.94 -7.59 8.64
N ILE A 156 16.63 -7.21 7.39
CA ILE A 156 15.88 -8.07 6.47
C ILE A 156 16.87 -8.82 5.57
N LYS A 157 17.32 -9.99 6.04
CA LYS A 157 17.95 -10.97 5.14
C LYS A 157 16.85 -11.65 4.35
N VAL A 158 16.81 -11.41 3.05
CA VAL A 158 16.08 -12.23 2.08
C VAL A 158 16.97 -13.43 1.82
N ASN A 159 16.58 -14.59 2.33
CA ASN A 159 17.17 -15.88 1.94
C ASN A 159 16.50 -16.34 0.66
#